data_de17ac9c8287c49d6a6b39023efaca20
#
_entry.id   de17ac9c8287c49d6a6b39023efaca20
#
_cell.length_a   1.000
_cell.length_b   1.000
_cell.length_c   1.000
_cell.angle_alpha   90.00
_cell.angle_beta   90.00
_cell.angle_gamma   90.00
#
_symmetry.space_group_name_H-M   'P 1'
#
loop_
_entity.id
_entity.type
_entity.pdbx_description
1 polymer ?
#
loop_
_entity_poly.entity_id
_entity_poly.type
_entity_poly.pdbx_seq_one_letter_code
_entity_poly.pdbx_strand_id
1 'polypeptide(L)'
;MNNLIKESLTKLKQKNISNPELDLRILLKHASKKNNEIILSNLNVDNIDIVKFKSYLQKRINRQPIAKIIKNKPFWKNDFYVNNFVLDPRPETELIIEEVLNIYRNKNLKLKILDIGTGSGCIAISLAKEFKNASITAIDI
;
A
#
# COMPACT_ATOMS: atom_id res chain seq x y z
N MET A 1 -16.93 9.97 -20.58
CA MET A 1 -16.46 9.13 -19.43
C MET A 1 -17.04 7.73 -19.61
N ASN A 2 -16.22 6.71 -19.55
CA ASN A 2 -16.61 5.31 -19.80
C ASN A 2 -17.71 4.86 -18.79
N ASN A 3 -18.72 4.11 -19.27
CA ASN A 3 -19.84 3.63 -18.43
C ASN A 3 -19.36 2.86 -17.21
N LEU A 4 -18.31 2.04 -17.36
CA LEU A 4 -17.70 1.28 -16.24
C LEU A 4 -17.25 2.20 -15.10
N ILE A 5 -16.59 3.31 -15.43
CA ILE A 5 -16.11 4.28 -14.44
C ILE A 5 -17.28 4.96 -13.74
N LYS A 6 -18.27 5.44 -14.52
CA LYS A 6 -19.44 6.14 -13.98
C LYS A 6 -20.23 5.27 -13.02
N GLU A 7 -20.53 4.03 -13.40
CA GLU A 7 -21.24 3.08 -12.55
C GLU A 7 -20.45 2.72 -11.28
N SER A 8 -19.13 2.50 -11.43
CA SER A 8 -18.27 2.18 -10.29
C SER A 8 -18.20 3.32 -9.28
N LEU A 9 -18.05 4.56 -9.75
CA LEU A 9 -18.06 5.76 -8.91
C LEU A 9 -19.40 5.92 -8.19
N THR A 10 -20.52 5.73 -8.90
CA THR A 10 -21.86 5.80 -8.31
C THR A 10 -22.00 4.79 -7.16
N LYS A 11 -21.57 3.55 -7.36
CA LYS A 11 -21.61 2.49 -6.32
C LYS A 11 -20.76 2.85 -5.09
N LEU A 12 -19.55 3.36 -5.29
CA LEU A 12 -18.68 3.77 -4.19
C LEU A 12 -19.25 4.97 -3.42
N LYS A 13 -19.83 5.97 -4.12
CA LYS A 13 -20.48 7.13 -3.51
C LYS A 13 -21.71 6.74 -2.70
N GLN A 14 -22.56 5.86 -3.23
CA GLN A 14 -23.72 5.34 -2.52
C GLN A 14 -23.37 4.61 -1.21
N LYS A 15 -22.17 4.06 -1.10
CA LYS A 15 -21.63 3.43 0.11
C LYS A 15 -20.87 4.38 1.02
N ASN A 16 -20.92 5.69 0.75
CA ASN A 16 -20.23 6.72 1.51
C ASN A 16 -18.73 6.43 1.67
N ILE A 17 -18.08 6.01 0.59
CA ILE A 17 -16.62 5.88 0.55
C ILE A 17 -16.03 7.29 0.45
N SER A 18 -15.10 7.64 1.34
CA SER A 18 -14.61 9.01 1.51
C SER A 18 -13.86 9.55 0.27
N ASN A 19 -13.09 8.72 -0.42
CA ASN A 19 -12.31 9.10 -1.60
C ASN A 19 -12.56 8.17 -2.78
N PRO A 20 -13.80 8.13 -3.35
CA PRO A 20 -14.20 7.14 -4.34
C PRO A 20 -13.41 7.21 -5.65
N GLU A 21 -13.00 8.42 -6.08
CA GLU A 21 -12.18 8.63 -7.28
C GLU A 21 -10.76 8.07 -7.12
N LEU A 22 -10.14 8.32 -5.97
CA LEU A 22 -8.81 7.80 -5.65
C LEU A 22 -8.84 6.27 -5.53
N ASP A 23 -9.81 5.75 -4.79
CA ASP A 23 -10.00 4.32 -4.63
C ASP A 23 -10.18 3.61 -5.96
N LEU A 24 -11.03 4.17 -6.83
CA LEU A 24 -11.26 3.64 -8.17
C LEU A 24 -9.98 3.60 -9.01
N ARG A 25 -9.18 4.67 -8.98
CA ARG A 25 -7.88 4.73 -9.70
C ARG A 25 -6.92 3.65 -9.22
N ILE A 26 -6.80 3.46 -7.91
CA ILE A 26 -5.93 2.44 -7.31
C ILE A 26 -6.39 1.04 -7.74
N LEU A 27 -7.68 0.74 -7.64
CA LEU A 27 -8.22 -0.57 -8.02
C LEU A 27 -8.02 -0.87 -9.51
N LEU A 28 -8.25 0.11 -10.39
CA LEU A 28 -8.01 -0.01 -11.83
C LEU A 28 -6.53 -0.23 -12.14
N LYS A 29 -5.64 0.53 -11.49
CA LYS A 29 -4.18 0.37 -11.65
C LYS A 29 -3.76 -1.06 -11.35
N HIS A 30 -4.23 -1.63 -10.23
CA HIS A 30 -3.86 -2.99 -9.81
C HIS A 30 -4.60 -4.10 -10.59
N ALA A 31 -5.66 -3.75 -11.31
CA ALA A 31 -6.33 -4.64 -12.26
C ALA A 31 -5.82 -4.44 -13.70
N SER A 32 -4.94 -3.49 -13.95
CA SER A 32 -4.37 -3.26 -15.28
C SER A 32 -3.39 -4.38 -15.66
N LYS A 33 -3.43 -4.77 -16.92
CA LYS A 33 -2.47 -5.69 -17.55
C LYS A 33 -1.14 -5.00 -17.89
N LYS A 34 -1.13 -3.66 -17.92
CA LYS A 34 0.03 -2.81 -18.18
C LYS A 34 0.25 -1.92 -16.96
N ASN A 35 1.50 -1.75 -16.57
CA ASN A 35 1.87 -0.95 -15.40
C ASN A 35 1.89 0.57 -15.71
N ASN A 36 0.85 1.07 -16.38
CA ASN A 36 0.72 2.47 -16.77
C ASN A 36 -0.12 3.24 -15.76
N GLU A 37 0.08 4.56 -15.70
CA GLU A 37 -0.81 5.43 -14.94
C GLU A 37 -2.24 5.36 -15.46
N ILE A 38 -3.20 5.31 -14.54
CA ILE A 38 -4.62 5.29 -14.85
C ILE A 38 -5.16 6.72 -14.82
N ILE A 39 -5.53 7.21 -15.99
CA ILE A 39 -6.26 8.47 -16.15
C ILE A 39 -7.72 8.12 -16.38
N LEU A 40 -8.61 8.48 -15.45
CA LEU A 40 -10.02 8.10 -15.50
C LEU A 40 -10.78 8.72 -16.68
N SER A 41 -10.36 9.89 -17.15
CA SER A 41 -10.97 10.54 -18.31
C SER A 41 -10.65 9.85 -19.65
N ASN A 42 -9.52 9.12 -19.70
CA ASN A 42 -9.05 8.46 -20.92
C ASN A 42 -8.64 7.00 -20.65
N LEU A 43 -9.52 6.25 -19.99
CA LEU A 43 -9.26 4.85 -19.66
C LEU A 43 -9.45 3.94 -20.86
N ASN A 44 -8.39 3.25 -21.28
CA ASN A 44 -8.51 2.11 -22.21
C ASN A 44 -8.88 0.85 -21.44
N VAL A 45 -10.12 0.39 -21.60
CA VAL A 45 -10.70 -0.75 -20.88
C VAL A 45 -10.09 -2.08 -21.30
N ASP A 46 -9.59 -2.20 -22.53
CA ASP A 46 -8.98 -3.44 -23.05
C ASP A 46 -7.74 -3.85 -22.26
N ASN A 47 -7.09 -2.86 -21.64
CA ASN A 47 -5.93 -3.09 -20.77
C ASN A 47 -6.30 -3.47 -19.34
N ILE A 48 -7.59 -3.54 -18.99
CA ILE A 48 -8.06 -3.86 -17.65
C ILE A 48 -8.52 -5.32 -17.59
N ASP A 49 -8.06 -6.04 -16.58
CA ASP A 49 -8.67 -7.31 -16.19
C ASP A 49 -10.00 -7.00 -15.47
N ILE A 50 -11.08 -7.09 -16.23
CA ILE A 50 -12.43 -6.73 -15.76
C ILE A 50 -12.90 -7.64 -14.63
N VAL A 51 -12.54 -8.93 -14.64
CA VAL A 51 -12.93 -9.89 -13.60
C VAL A 51 -12.27 -9.50 -12.29
N LYS A 52 -10.96 -9.28 -12.32
CA LYS A 52 -10.16 -8.84 -11.18
C LYS A 52 -10.64 -7.49 -10.64
N PHE A 53 -10.89 -6.53 -11.53
CA PHE A 53 -11.40 -5.21 -11.16
C PHE A 53 -12.76 -5.30 -10.45
N LYS A 54 -13.72 -6.06 -11.00
CA LYS A 54 -15.05 -6.24 -10.39
C LYS A 54 -14.95 -6.88 -9.00
N SER A 55 -14.06 -7.87 -8.83
CA SER A 55 -13.79 -8.48 -7.53
C SER A 55 -13.25 -7.45 -6.52
N TYR A 56 -12.29 -6.62 -6.94
CA TYR A 56 -11.73 -5.56 -6.12
C TYR A 56 -12.78 -4.51 -5.72
N LEU A 57 -13.58 -4.06 -6.70
CA LEU A 57 -14.65 -3.10 -6.47
C LEU A 57 -15.67 -3.62 -5.46
N GLN A 58 -16.09 -4.90 -5.58
CA GLN A 58 -17.03 -5.53 -4.64
C GLN A 58 -16.47 -5.56 -3.22
N LYS A 59 -15.20 -5.93 -3.05
CA LYS A 59 -14.52 -5.90 -1.74
C LYS A 59 -14.51 -4.50 -1.15
N ARG A 60 -14.25 -3.47 -1.98
CA ARG A 60 -14.25 -2.08 -1.52
C ARG A 60 -15.64 -1.58 -1.15
N ILE A 61 -16.67 -1.93 -1.92
CA ILE A 61 -18.08 -1.69 -1.59
C ILE A 61 -18.45 -2.28 -0.22
N ASN A 62 -17.90 -3.45 0.09
CA ASN A 62 -18.02 -4.09 1.40
C ASN A 62 -17.07 -3.51 2.47
N ARG A 63 -16.54 -2.30 2.23
CA ARG A 63 -15.68 -1.52 3.13
C ARG A 63 -14.32 -2.14 3.48
N GLN A 64 -13.88 -3.17 2.72
CA GLN A 64 -12.52 -3.69 2.91
C GLN A 64 -11.49 -2.59 2.58
N PRO A 65 -10.44 -2.39 3.40
CA PRO A 65 -9.38 -1.41 3.13
C PRO A 65 -8.68 -1.67 1.81
N ILE A 66 -8.35 -0.61 1.07
CA ILE A 66 -7.67 -0.72 -0.24
C ILE A 66 -6.39 -1.55 -0.14
N ALA A 67 -5.54 -1.28 0.85
CA ALA A 67 -4.28 -2.01 1.04
C ALA A 67 -4.49 -3.53 1.15
N LYS A 68 -5.54 -3.98 1.85
CA LYS A 68 -5.90 -5.40 1.99
C LYS A 68 -6.44 -6.01 0.69
N ILE A 69 -7.15 -5.19 -0.11
CA ILE A 69 -7.69 -5.64 -1.41
C ILE A 69 -6.56 -5.89 -2.40
N ILE A 70 -5.64 -4.92 -2.51
CA ILE A 70 -4.51 -5.00 -3.45
C ILE A 70 -3.29 -5.73 -2.88
N LYS A 71 -3.32 -6.05 -1.58
CA LYS A 71 -2.25 -6.71 -0.82
C LYS A 71 -0.92 -5.94 -0.86
N ASN A 72 -1.01 -4.62 -0.93
CA ASN A 72 0.14 -3.75 -1.00
C ASN A 72 -0.10 -2.47 -0.20
N LYS A 73 0.91 -2.05 0.57
CA LYS A 73 0.92 -0.80 1.33
C LYS A 73 2.28 -0.13 1.18
N PRO A 74 2.34 1.05 0.57
CA PRO A 74 3.54 1.88 0.59
C PRO A 74 3.90 2.29 2.01
N PHE A 75 5.16 2.23 2.35
CA PHE A 75 5.72 2.74 3.61
C PHE A 75 7.19 3.09 3.39
N TRP A 76 7.59 4.30 3.82
CA TRP A 76 8.91 4.84 3.56
C TRP A 76 9.22 4.80 2.05
N LYS A 77 10.30 4.21 1.63
CA LYS A 77 10.73 4.08 0.23
C LYS A 77 10.37 2.73 -0.39
N ASN A 78 9.47 1.96 0.22
CA ASN A 78 9.19 0.58 -0.16
C ASN A 78 7.70 0.28 -0.19
N ASP A 79 7.37 -0.80 -0.90
CA ASP A 79 6.04 -1.40 -0.88
C ASP A 79 6.06 -2.68 -0.03
N PHE A 80 5.08 -2.82 0.85
CA PHE A 80 4.97 -3.96 1.76
C PHE A 80 3.74 -4.79 1.46
N TYR A 81 3.93 -6.11 1.46
CA TYR A 81 2.80 -7.02 1.40
C TYR A 81 1.99 -6.94 2.70
N VAL A 82 0.68 -6.77 2.58
CA VAL A 82 -0.25 -6.77 3.70
C VAL A 82 -1.45 -7.66 3.42
N ASN A 83 -1.92 -8.35 4.44
CA ASN A 83 -3.09 -9.22 4.39
C ASN A 83 -3.98 -9.00 5.63
N ASN A 84 -5.00 -9.82 5.82
CA ASN A 84 -5.94 -9.64 6.92
C ASN A 84 -5.35 -9.93 8.31
N PHE A 85 -4.19 -10.58 8.38
CA PHE A 85 -3.54 -10.98 9.62
C PHE A 85 -2.47 -9.99 10.09
N VAL A 86 -2.10 -9.02 9.25
CA VAL A 86 -1.05 -8.05 9.55
C VAL A 86 -1.64 -6.64 9.61
N LEU A 87 -1.25 -5.85 10.59
CA LEU A 87 -1.61 -4.44 10.66
C LEU A 87 -0.99 -3.67 9.50
N ASP A 88 -1.78 -2.80 8.86
CA ASP A 88 -1.25 -1.93 7.79
C ASP A 88 -0.25 -0.93 8.36
N PRO A 89 0.93 -0.77 7.77
CA PRO A 89 1.85 0.31 8.09
C PRO A 89 1.14 1.67 8.10
N ARG A 90 1.35 2.45 9.16
CA ARG A 90 0.76 3.78 9.31
C ARG A 90 1.76 4.85 8.88
N PRO A 91 1.32 5.93 8.20
CA PRO A 91 2.23 7.01 7.77
C PRO A 91 3.01 7.61 8.95
N GLU A 92 2.37 7.77 10.11
CA GLU A 92 2.97 8.33 11.31
C GLU A 92 4.15 7.48 11.82
N THR A 93 4.16 6.18 11.52
CA THR A 93 5.25 5.27 11.90
C THR A 93 6.54 5.57 11.11
N GLU A 94 6.46 6.26 9.98
CA GLU A 94 7.64 6.71 9.22
C GLU A 94 8.51 7.68 10.01
N LEU A 95 7.95 8.41 10.96
CA LEU A 95 8.68 9.29 11.89
C LEU A 95 9.73 8.50 12.70
N ILE A 96 9.50 7.23 13.00
CA ILE A 96 10.50 6.39 13.68
C ILE A 96 11.73 6.23 12.81
N ILE A 97 11.56 6.01 11.51
CA ILE A 97 12.69 5.90 10.58
C ILE A 97 13.45 7.23 10.49
N GLU A 98 12.71 8.34 10.38
CA GLU A 98 13.30 9.68 10.33
C GLU A 98 14.13 9.97 11.58
N GLU A 99 13.60 9.71 12.77
CA GLU A 99 14.30 9.94 14.03
C GLU A 99 15.54 9.05 14.18
N VAL A 100 15.48 7.79 13.80
CA VAL A 100 16.66 6.92 13.82
C VAL A 100 17.75 7.45 12.87
N LEU A 101 17.35 7.94 11.69
CA LEU A 101 18.30 8.56 10.74
C LEU A 101 18.88 9.88 11.25
N ASN A 102 18.12 10.66 12.00
CA ASN A 102 18.58 11.90 12.62
C ASN A 102 19.60 11.64 13.74
N ILE A 103 19.37 10.62 14.57
CA ILE A 103 20.26 10.21 15.67
C ILE A 103 21.54 9.57 15.10
N TYR A 104 21.42 8.67 14.14
CA TYR A 104 22.51 7.89 13.57
C TYR A 104 22.80 8.33 12.12
N ARG A 105 23.42 9.52 11.96
CA ARG A 105 23.70 10.09 10.65
C ARG A 105 24.68 9.27 9.79
N ASN A 106 25.61 8.56 10.44
CA ASN A 106 26.54 7.67 9.74
C ASN A 106 25.88 6.33 9.42
N LYS A 107 25.48 6.15 8.19
CA LYS A 107 24.79 4.94 7.70
C LYS A 107 25.66 3.68 7.64
N ASN A 108 26.99 3.82 7.83
CA ASN A 108 27.92 2.69 7.83
C ASN A 108 28.13 2.08 9.23
N LEU A 109 27.42 2.58 10.23
CA LEU A 109 27.50 2.05 11.59
C LEU A 109 27.02 0.59 11.63
N LYS A 110 27.71 -0.21 12.43
CA LYS A 110 27.34 -1.60 12.75
C LYS A 110 26.33 -1.62 13.91
N LEU A 111 25.12 -1.15 13.64
CA LEU A 111 24.06 -1.13 14.64
C LEU A 111 23.50 -2.54 14.88
N LYS A 112 23.07 -2.79 16.11
CA LYS A 112 22.24 -3.95 16.46
C LYS A 112 20.85 -3.43 16.79
N ILE A 113 19.85 -3.81 16.00
CA ILE A 113 18.48 -3.34 16.12
C ILE A 113 17.55 -4.52 16.37
N LEU A 114 16.64 -4.38 17.32
CA LEU A 114 15.58 -5.33 17.59
C LEU A 114 14.23 -4.65 17.37
N ASP A 115 13.42 -5.22 16.47
CA ASP A 115 12.05 -4.79 16.16
C ASP A 115 11.08 -5.82 16.76
N ILE A 116 10.34 -5.41 17.80
CA ILE A 116 9.40 -6.26 18.53
C ILE A 116 7.98 -5.90 18.09
N GLY A 117 7.22 -6.90 17.62
CA GLY A 117 5.92 -6.69 16.99
C GLY A 117 6.07 -6.14 15.57
N THR A 118 6.97 -6.74 14.80
CA THR A 118 7.39 -6.23 13.49
C THR A 118 6.25 -6.16 12.44
N GLY A 119 5.19 -6.94 12.60
CA GLY A 119 4.03 -6.97 11.71
C GLY A 119 4.43 -7.26 10.26
N SER A 120 4.31 -6.26 9.39
CA SER A 120 4.73 -6.38 7.98
C SER A 120 6.25 -6.33 7.78
N GLY A 121 7.02 -6.10 8.84
CA GLY A 121 8.45 -5.86 8.77
C GLY A 121 8.81 -4.44 8.29
N CYS A 122 7.86 -3.52 8.25
CA CYS A 122 8.05 -2.22 7.60
C CYS A 122 9.16 -1.38 8.26
N ILE A 123 9.30 -1.39 9.59
CA ILE A 123 10.37 -0.68 10.30
C ILE A 123 11.70 -1.40 10.09
N ALA A 124 11.75 -2.71 10.40
CA ALA A 124 12.97 -3.52 10.28
C ALA A 124 13.58 -3.45 8.87
N ILE A 125 12.76 -3.69 7.84
CA ILE A 125 13.22 -3.69 6.44
C ILE A 125 13.65 -2.29 5.99
N SER A 126 12.92 -1.24 6.38
CA SER A 126 13.29 0.13 6.04
C SER A 126 14.62 0.52 6.66
N LEU A 127 14.84 0.20 7.94
CA LEU A 127 16.11 0.45 8.62
C LEU A 127 17.25 -0.39 8.04
N ALA A 128 17.00 -1.66 7.67
CA ALA A 128 18.01 -2.51 7.02
C ALA A 128 18.49 -1.93 5.68
N LYS A 129 17.60 -1.30 4.93
CA LYS A 129 17.95 -0.64 3.66
C LYS A 129 18.70 0.67 3.86
N GLU A 130 18.46 1.38 4.96
CA GLU A 130 19.15 2.62 5.28
C GLU A 130 20.55 2.36 5.92
N PHE A 131 20.69 1.30 6.74
CA PHE A 131 21.92 0.94 7.45
C PHE A 131 22.43 -0.43 6.99
N LYS A 132 23.19 -0.46 5.91
CA LYS A 132 23.62 -1.72 5.25
C LYS A 132 24.52 -2.61 6.12
N ASN A 133 25.17 -2.05 7.14
CA ASN A 133 26.05 -2.78 8.06
C ASN A 133 25.34 -3.13 9.39
N ALA A 134 24.06 -2.78 9.53
CA ALA A 134 23.30 -3.13 10.73
C ALA A 134 22.90 -4.60 10.73
N SER A 135 22.88 -5.18 11.94
CA SER A 135 22.26 -6.48 12.22
C SER A 135 20.86 -6.21 12.80
N ILE A 136 19.83 -6.64 12.11
CA ILE A 136 18.44 -6.40 12.53
C ILE A 136 17.77 -7.74 12.83
N THR A 137 17.19 -7.83 14.02
CA THR A 137 16.33 -8.94 14.42
C THR A 137 14.91 -8.42 14.52
N ALA A 138 13.97 -9.08 13.86
CA ALA A 138 12.56 -8.75 13.88
C ALA A 138 11.77 -9.94 14.42
N ILE A 139 10.89 -9.71 15.39
CA ILE A 139 10.06 -10.74 16.02
C ILE A 139 8.59 -10.33 16.05
N ASP A 140 7.72 -11.29 15.92
CA ASP A 140 6.26 -11.16 16.06
C ASP A 140 5.67 -12.41 16.71
N ILE A 141 4.38 -12.34 17.04
CA ILE A 141 3.59 -13.44 17.63
C ILE A 141 2.59 -14.02 16.63
#